data_feb0bf96f0a53732a6f541d9805131e5
#
_entry.id   feb0bf96f0a53732a6f541d9805131e5
#
_cell.length_a   1.000
_cell.length_b   1.000
_cell.length_c   1.000
_cell.angle_alpha   90.00
_cell.angle_beta   90.00
_cell.angle_gamma   90.00
#
_symmetry.space_group_name_H-M   'P 1'
#
loop_
_entity.id
_entity.type
_entity.pdbx_description
1 polymer ?
#
loop_
_entity_poly.entity_id
_entity_poly.type
_entity_poly.pdbx_seq_one_letter_code
_entity_poly.pdbx_strand_id
1 'polypeptide(L)'
;MIEVKNLKKIYNGNAVLKDVNAVIEKGEVISIIGPSGTGKSTFLRCLNLLEQPDGGEIWIDGKNILDKKTDITAIRRKMGMVFQSFNLFGHLTVLENIAMAPMSLLKKSKAEAEAKAMELLKLVGLAGKANALPQELSGGQQQRIAIARALAMEPEIILFDEPTSALDPTMVNEVLSVMRNLAKTGITMLIVTHEMRFARDVSTRIFYMDEGVIYESGPAKELFENPARPKTKAFLRRIDMLNFNLNKADFDLYHFQSQVTEFAEKQMLDSKQIKALYSVLEELMINVIFPEIREISLEIGISEETKMTELTLQWQGNAENPLDSDSPAGELARMIIKKRSRTTEFKALADNNNQLIITL
;
A
#
# COMPACT_ATOMS: atom_id res chain seq x y z
N MET A 1 -1.09 0.83 -23.03
CA MET A 1 0.09 0.51 -22.22
C MET A 1 0.68 1.79 -21.65
N ILE A 2 1.03 1.80 -20.36
CA ILE A 2 1.76 2.92 -19.72
C ILE A 2 3.13 2.41 -19.32
N GLU A 3 4.19 3.13 -19.65
CA GLU A 3 5.55 2.83 -19.24
C GLU A 3 6.14 4.04 -18.52
N VAL A 4 6.69 3.83 -17.33
CA VAL A 4 7.29 4.87 -16.49
C VAL A 4 8.74 4.51 -16.25
N LYS A 5 9.65 5.46 -16.50
CA LYS A 5 11.10 5.26 -16.36
C LYS A 5 11.70 6.35 -15.47
N ASN A 6 12.36 5.93 -14.41
CA ASN A 6 13.14 6.76 -13.49
C ASN A 6 12.40 8.02 -13.03
N LEU A 7 11.08 7.90 -12.78
CA LEU A 7 10.22 9.03 -12.44
C LEU A 7 10.62 9.64 -11.09
N LYS A 8 10.77 10.97 -11.08
CA LYS A 8 11.18 11.74 -9.90
C LYS A 8 10.22 12.89 -9.64
N LYS A 9 9.93 13.13 -8.36
CA LYS A 9 9.19 14.31 -7.92
C LYS A 9 9.76 14.84 -6.61
N ILE A 10 10.02 16.14 -6.58
CA ILE A 10 10.65 16.84 -5.44
C ILE A 10 9.73 17.98 -5.01
N TYR A 11 9.45 18.08 -3.71
CA TYR A 11 8.75 19.22 -3.11
C TYR A 11 9.65 19.84 -2.04
N ASN A 12 9.95 21.12 -2.18
CA ASN A 12 10.75 21.88 -1.22
C ASN A 12 12.06 21.16 -0.80
N GLY A 13 12.75 20.57 -1.76
CA GLY A 13 14.00 19.81 -1.52
C GLY A 13 13.81 18.37 -1.07
N ASN A 14 12.60 17.93 -0.73
CA ASN A 14 12.30 16.55 -0.34
C ASN A 14 11.88 15.72 -1.56
N ALA A 15 12.63 14.67 -1.87
CA ALA A 15 12.30 13.74 -2.94
C ALA A 15 11.16 12.80 -2.51
N VAL A 16 9.94 13.07 -3.00
CA VAL A 16 8.74 12.25 -2.74
C VAL A 16 8.69 11.05 -3.67
N LEU A 17 9.09 11.23 -4.94
CA LEU A 17 9.37 10.13 -5.87
C LEU A 17 10.85 10.20 -6.22
N LYS A 18 11.58 9.09 -6.00
CA LYS A 18 13.04 9.04 -6.17
C LYS A 18 13.46 8.39 -7.47
N ASP A 19 12.87 7.24 -7.77
CA ASP A 19 13.18 6.42 -8.96
C ASP A 19 12.04 5.41 -9.18
N VAL A 20 10.89 5.91 -9.66
CA VAL A 20 9.74 5.03 -9.89
C VAL A 20 9.79 4.49 -11.31
N ASN A 21 9.81 3.16 -11.42
CA ASN A 21 9.79 2.42 -12.68
C ASN A 21 8.57 1.49 -12.68
N ALA A 22 7.77 1.52 -13.76
CA ALA A 22 6.57 0.71 -13.89
C ALA A 22 6.19 0.46 -15.34
N VAL A 23 5.63 -0.70 -15.60
CA VAL A 23 4.92 -1.01 -16.85
C VAL A 23 3.52 -1.44 -16.48
N ILE A 24 2.50 -0.82 -17.07
CA ILE A 24 1.08 -1.11 -16.85
C ILE A 24 0.48 -1.53 -18.19
N GLU A 25 0.00 -2.75 -18.26
CA GLU A 25 -0.60 -3.30 -19.46
C GLU A 25 -2.08 -2.89 -19.58
N LYS A 26 -2.59 -2.95 -20.79
CA LYS A 26 -4.01 -2.67 -21.04
C LYS A 26 -4.90 -3.71 -20.36
N GLY A 27 -5.93 -3.25 -19.66
CA GLY A 27 -6.86 -4.10 -18.94
C GLY A 27 -6.39 -4.55 -17.57
N GLU A 28 -5.17 -4.18 -17.12
CA GLU A 28 -4.74 -4.44 -15.76
C GLU A 28 -5.51 -3.59 -14.74
N VAL A 29 -5.80 -4.21 -13.61
CA VAL A 29 -6.28 -3.53 -12.40
C VAL A 29 -5.15 -3.54 -11.38
N ILE A 30 -4.54 -2.39 -11.14
CA ILE A 30 -3.41 -2.26 -10.24
C ILE A 30 -3.82 -1.46 -9.00
N SER A 31 -3.70 -2.06 -7.82
CA SER A 31 -3.78 -1.29 -6.59
C SER A 31 -2.39 -0.87 -6.12
N ILE A 32 -2.29 0.41 -5.72
CA ILE A 32 -1.09 1.03 -5.19
C ILE A 32 -1.30 1.17 -3.68
N ILE A 33 -0.54 0.40 -2.91
CA ILE A 33 -0.63 0.34 -1.45
C ILE A 33 0.70 0.75 -0.80
N GLY A 34 0.69 1.04 0.50
CA GLY A 34 1.88 1.40 1.25
C GLY A 34 1.59 2.46 2.31
N PRO A 35 2.55 2.82 3.18
CA PRO A 35 2.40 3.81 4.24
C PRO A 35 1.99 5.18 3.72
N SER A 36 1.39 6.01 4.58
CA SER A 36 1.05 7.39 4.22
C SER A 36 2.33 8.20 3.94
N GLY A 37 2.26 9.13 2.97
CA GLY A 37 3.39 9.99 2.62
C GLY A 37 4.45 9.35 1.70
N THR A 38 4.30 8.10 1.27
CA THR A 38 5.30 7.41 0.40
C THR A 38 5.22 7.78 -1.09
N GLY A 39 4.33 8.72 -1.48
CA GLY A 39 4.25 9.23 -2.85
C GLY A 39 3.19 8.56 -3.73
N LYS A 40 2.30 7.70 -3.21
CA LYS A 40 1.27 6.99 -3.99
C LYS A 40 0.39 7.91 -4.83
N SER A 41 -0.26 8.89 -4.19
CA SER A 41 -1.11 9.89 -4.88
C SER A 41 -0.30 10.78 -5.82
N THR A 42 0.93 11.12 -5.45
CA THR A 42 1.84 11.89 -6.30
C THR A 42 2.20 11.12 -7.57
N PHE A 43 2.52 9.83 -7.44
CA PHE A 43 2.77 8.97 -8.59
C PHE A 43 1.54 8.91 -9.52
N LEU A 44 0.35 8.67 -8.96
CA LEU A 44 -0.89 8.62 -9.72
C LEU A 44 -1.16 9.93 -10.47
N ARG A 45 -0.95 11.08 -9.80
CA ARG A 45 -1.16 12.43 -10.39
C ARG A 45 -0.11 12.80 -11.42
N CYS A 46 1.09 12.22 -11.36
CA CYS A 46 2.09 12.39 -12.41
C CYS A 46 1.68 11.70 -13.72
N LEU A 47 0.94 10.58 -13.67
CA LEU A 47 0.54 9.84 -14.88
C LEU A 47 -0.40 10.63 -15.79
N ASN A 48 -1.19 11.58 -15.25
CA ASN A 48 -2.06 12.46 -16.02
C ASN A 48 -1.58 13.91 -16.03
N LEU A 49 -0.36 14.17 -15.53
CA LEU A 49 0.27 15.49 -15.43
C LEU A 49 -0.56 16.52 -14.63
N LEU A 50 -1.36 16.08 -13.65
CA LEU A 50 -1.86 16.97 -12.61
C LEU A 50 -0.71 17.43 -11.70
N GLU A 51 0.30 16.58 -11.53
CA GLU A 51 1.59 16.89 -10.94
C GLU A 51 2.66 16.77 -12.01
N GLN A 52 3.43 17.84 -12.23
CA GLN A 52 4.54 17.82 -13.16
C GLN A 52 5.72 17.09 -12.51
N PRO A 53 6.25 15.99 -13.07
CA PRO A 53 7.45 15.35 -12.55
C PRO A 53 8.68 16.24 -12.77
N ASP A 54 9.71 16.07 -11.91
CA ASP A 54 10.97 16.79 -11.98
C ASP A 54 12.04 16.03 -12.76
N GLY A 55 11.77 14.75 -13.09
CA GLY A 55 12.65 13.92 -13.92
C GLY A 55 12.03 12.59 -14.29
N GLY A 56 12.68 11.88 -15.19
CA GLY A 56 12.20 10.62 -15.72
C GLY A 56 11.32 10.78 -16.96
N GLU A 57 10.65 9.71 -17.36
CA GLU A 57 9.80 9.64 -18.55
C GLU A 57 8.50 8.91 -18.24
N ILE A 58 7.43 9.34 -18.89
CA ILE A 58 6.13 8.65 -18.88
C ILE A 58 5.66 8.47 -20.31
N TRP A 59 5.49 7.24 -20.72
CA TRP A 59 5.06 6.85 -22.06
C TRP A 59 3.66 6.26 -22.01
N ILE A 60 2.75 6.74 -22.87
CA ILE A 60 1.38 6.24 -22.99
C ILE A 60 1.16 5.91 -24.48
N ASP A 61 0.86 4.65 -24.75
CA ASP A 61 0.72 4.12 -26.11
C ASP A 61 1.87 4.55 -27.05
N GLY A 62 3.12 4.45 -26.53
CA GLY A 62 4.33 4.79 -27.28
C GLY A 62 4.61 6.29 -27.45
N LYS A 63 3.87 7.17 -26.77
CA LYS A 63 4.10 8.62 -26.78
C LYS A 63 4.60 9.08 -25.42
N ASN A 64 5.73 9.79 -25.38
CA ASN A 64 6.20 10.43 -24.15
C ASN A 64 5.31 11.63 -23.85
N ILE A 65 4.59 11.60 -22.71
CA ILE A 65 3.66 12.67 -22.34
C ILE A 65 4.37 13.91 -21.78
N LEU A 66 5.67 13.82 -21.50
CA LEU A 66 6.49 14.96 -21.04
C LEU A 66 7.10 15.74 -22.22
N ASP A 67 7.00 15.23 -23.45
CA ASP A 67 7.43 15.98 -24.63
C ASP A 67 6.53 17.21 -24.84
N LYS A 68 7.15 18.38 -25.03
CA LYS A 68 6.45 19.66 -25.29
C LYS A 68 5.50 19.63 -26.49
N LYS A 69 5.72 18.69 -27.42
CA LYS A 69 4.89 18.52 -28.62
C LYS A 69 3.65 17.62 -28.38
N THR A 70 3.55 16.96 -27.24
CA THR A 70 2.45 16.06 -26.94
C THR A 70 1.19 16.84 -26.59
N ASP A 71 0.07 16.52 -27.21
CA ASP A 71 -1.24 17.06 -26.87
C ASP A 71 -1.75 16.41 -25.57
N ILE A 72 -1.48 17.10 -24.45
CA ILE A 72 -1.89 16.66 -23.11
C ILE A 72 -3.41 16.57 -22.98
N THR A 73 -4.17 17.39 -23.71
CA THR A 73 -5.62 17.35 -23.67
C THR A 73 -6.13 16.04 -24.29
N ALA A 74 -5.52 15.58 -25.37
CA ALA A 74 -5.85 14.30 -25.97
C ALA A 74 -5.51 13.12 -25.03
N ILE A 75 -4.37 13.18 -24.32
CA ILE A 75 -3.99 12.17 -23.32
C ILE A 75 -4.99 12.16 -22.16
N ARG A 76 -5.30 13.31 -21.56
CA ARG A 76 -6.25 13.41 -20.44
C ARG A 76 -7.65 12.96 -20.79
N ARG A 77 -8.10 13.10 -22.04
CA ARG A 77 -9.39 12.58 -22.50
C ARG A 77 -9.48 11.05 -22.42
N LYS A 78 -8.34 10.34 -22.58
CA LYS A 78 -8.27 8.89 -22.44
C LYS A 78 -8.20 8.42 -20.99
N MET A 79 -8.01 9.34 -20.04
CA MET A 79 -7.83 9.04 -18.63
C MET A 79 -8.91 9.68 -17.77
N GLY A 80 -9.76 8.87 -17.17
CA GLY A 80 -10.64 9.32 -16.10
C GLY A 80 -9.88 9.46 -14.78
N MET A 81 -10.17 10.51 -14.01
CA MET A 81 -9.63 10.67 -12.67
C MET A 81 -10.75 10.81 -11.65
N VAL A 82 -10.70 9.99 -10.59
CA VAL A 82 -11.62 10.03 -9.46
C VAL A 82 -10.80 10.38 -8.22
N PHE A 83 -11.15 11.48 -7.57
CA PHE A 83 -10.42 12.04 -6.42
C PHE A 83 -11.02 11.59 -5.10
N GLN A 84 -10.27 11.73 -4.03
CA GLN A 84 -10.71 11.58 -2.65
C GLN A 84 -11.86 12.55 -2.31
N SER A 85 -11.73 13.83 -2.71
CA SER A 85 -12.78 14.84 -2.63
C SER A 85 -13.57 14.82 -3.92
N PHE A 86 -14.80 14.47 -3.89
CA PHE A 86 -15.72 14.19 -5.04
C PHE A 86 -15.62 15.21 -6.20
N ASN A 87 -15.28 16.45 -5.90
CA ASN A 87 -15.07 17.56 -6.86
C ASN A 87 -16.25 17.77 -7.82
N LEU A 88 -17.48 17.55 -7.36
CA LEU A 88 -18.68 17.83 -8.13
C LEU A 88 -18.92 19.35 -8.20
N PHE A 89 -19.49 19.80 -9.33
CA PHE A 89 -19.91 21.19 -9.49
C PHE A 89 -21.20 21.41 -8.68
N GLY A 90 -21.12 22.12 -7.56
CA GLY A 90 -22.23 22.28 -6.62
C GLY A 90 -23.45 23.04 -7.15
N HIS A 91 -23.28 23.83 -8.22
CA HIS A 91 -24.33 24.59 -8.88
C HIS A 91 -25.01 23.83 -10.06
N LEU A 92 -24.53 22.65 -10.41
CA LEU A 92 -25.06 21.78 -11.44
C LEU A 92 -25.76 20.58 -10.80
N THR A 93 -26.85 20.14 -11.45
CA THR A 93 -27.48 18.87 -11.10
C THR A 93 -26.55 17.68 -11.34
N VAL A 94 -26.90 16.53 -10.79
CA VAL A 94 -26.18 15.27 -11.02
C VAL A 94 -26.07 14.94 -12.52
N LEU A 95 -27.18 15.07 -13.24
CA LEU A 95 -27.21 14.84 -14.69
C LEU A 95 -26.26 15.79 -15.43
N GLU A 96 -26.31 17.07 -15.11
CA GLU A 96 -25.45 18.09 -15.72
C GLU A 96 -23.98 17.88 -15.40
N ASN A 97 -23.63 17.48 -14.15
CA ASN A 97 -22.27 17.13 -13.76
C ASN A 97 -21.67 16.03 -14.65
N ILE A 98 -22.48 15.05 -15.07
CA ILE A 98 -22.02 13.94 -15.90
C ILE A 98 -22.03 14.34 -17.39
N ALA A 99 -23.04 15.06 -17.85
CA ALA A 99 -23.24 15.37 -19.27
C ALA A 99 -22.35 16.51 -19.80
N MET A 100 -21.89 17.41 -18.92
CA MET A 100 -21.17 18.64 -19.30
C MET A 100 -19.88 18.37 -20.10
N ALA A 101 -19.03 17.44 -19.63
CA ALA A 101 -17.76 17.16 -20.28
C ALA A 101 -17.94 16.53 -21.67
N PRO A 102 -18.80 15.53 -21.89
CA PRO A 102 -19.13 15.01 -23.23
C PRO A 102 -19.63 16.09 -24.19
N MET A 103 -20.50 16.99 -23.75
CA MET A 103 -20.99 18.10 -24.58
C MET A 103 -19.87 19.05 -24.97
N SER A 104 -19.06 19.47 -24.00
CA SER A 104 -18.03 20.49 -24.20
C SER A 104 -16.83 19.98 -24.99
N LEU A 105 -16.32 18.77 -24.65
CA LEU A 105 -15.06 18.23 -25.15
C LEU A 105 -15.23 17.22 -26.29
N LEU A 106 -16.29 16.40 -26.27
CA LEU A 106 -16.56 15.44 -27.34
C LEU A 106 -17.56 15.97 -28.36
N LYS A 107 -18.11 17.20 -28.15
CA LYS A 107 -19.08 17.84 -29.03
C LYS A 107 -20.38 17.02 -29.23
N LYS A 108 -20.71 16.16 -28.25
CA LYS A 108 -21.98 15.43 -28.26
C LYS A 108 -23.16 16.38 -28.09
N SER A 109 -24.25 16.07 -28.71
CA SER A 109 -25.51 16.83 -28.52
C SER A 109 -25.99 16.68 -27.06
N LYS A 110 -26.82 17.61 -26.61
CA LYS A 110 -27.40 17.55 -25.26
C LYS A 110 -28.14 16.24 -25.02
N ALA A 111 -28.96 15.81 -25.99
CA ALA A 111 -29.75 14.58 -25.91
C ALA A 111 -28.83 13.33 -25.77
N GLU A 112 -27.77 13.23 -26.57
CA GLU A 112 -26.81 12.11 -26.47
C GLU A 112 -26.04 12.10 -25.13
N ALA A 113 -25.60 13.27 -24.67
CA ALA A 113 -24.89 13.38 -23.41
C ALA A 113 -25.77 13.06 -22.19
N GLU A 114 -27.02 13.53 -22.18
CA GLU A 114 -27.99 13.23 -21.12
C GLU A 114 -28.42 11.76 -21.15
N ALA A 115 -28.62 11.16 -22.32
CA ALA A 115 -28.90 9.73 -22.44
C ALA A 115 -27.76 8.88 -21.87
N LYS A 116 -26.50 9.20 -22.22
CA LYS A 116 -25.33 8.53 -21.67
C LYS A 116 -25.21 8.75 -20.17
N ALA A 117 -25.46 9.96 -19.68
CA ALA A 117 -25.44 10.26 -18.24
C ALA A 117 -26.49 9.43 -17.48
N MET A 118 -27.70 9.26 -18.03
CA MET A 118 -28.73 8.40 -17.42
C MET A 118 -28.37 6.93 -17.42
N GLU A 119 -27.68 6.42 -18.46
CA GLU A 119 -27.12 5.06 -18.49
C GLU A 119 -26.13 4.87 -17.34
N LEU A 120 -25.20 5.80 -17.19
CA LEU A 120 -24.18 5.76 -16.15
C LEU A 120 -24.79 5.91 -14.74
N LEU A 121 -25.81 6.73 -14.58
CA LEU A 121 -26.54 6.83 -13.32
C LEU A 121 -27.26 5.53 -12.94
N LYS A 122 -27.77 4.77 -13.92
CA LYS A 122 -28.28 3.41 -13.67
C LYS A 122 -27.18 2.46 -13.23
N LEU A 123 -26.01 2.51 -13.91
CA LEU A 123 -24.84 1.68 -13.56
C LEU A 123 -24.41 1.88 -12.10
N VAL A 124 -24.40 3.13 -11.61
CA VAL A 124 -24.01 3.45 -10.23
C VAL A 124 -25.19 3.43 -9.23
N GLY A 125 -26.40 3.03 -9.67
CA GLY A 125 -27.58 2.88 -8.82
C GLY A 125 -28.23 4.20 -8.37
N LEU A 126 -28.07 5.29 -9.14
CA LEU A 126 -28.51 6.64 -8.77
C LEU A 126 -29.41 7.31 -9.82
N ALA A 127 -30.09 6.53 -10.68
CA ALA A 127 -30.98 7.08 -11.74
C ALA A 127 -32.05 8.03 -11.18
N GLY A 128 -32.61 7.74 -10.00
CA GLY A 128 -33.62 8.59 -9.34
C GLY A 128 -33.09 9.91 -8.79
N LYS A 129 -31.78 10.15 -8.86
CA LYS A 129 -31.11 11.36 -8.33
C LYS A 129 -30.63 12.30 -9.43
N ALA A 130 -31.04 12.09 -10.70
CA ALA A 130 -30.57 12.85 -11.85
C ALA A 130 -30.72 14.38 -11.68
N ASN A 131 -31.81 14.84 -11.11
CA ASN A 131 -32.15 16.26 -10.93
C ASN A 131 -31.71 16.83 -9.55
N ALA A 132 -31.11 16.00 -8.66
CA ALA A 132 -30.63 16.45 -7.37
C ALA A 132 -29.35 17.30 -7.53
N LEU A 133 -29.11 18.18 -6.57
CA LEU A 133 -27.83 18.89 -6.44
C LEU A 133 -26.85 18.08 -5.57
N PRO A 134 -25.52 18.24 -5.74
CA PRO A 134 -24.53 17.51 -4.96
C PRO A 134 -24.72 17.59 -3.45
N GLN A 135 -25.13 18.74 -2.93
CA GLN A 135 -25.37 18.97 -1.49
C GLN A 135 -26.55 18.18 -0.92
N GLU A 136 -27.44 17.63 -1.77
CA GLU A 136 -28.56 16.80 -1.35
C GLU A 136 -28.21 15.31 -1.29
N LEU A 137 -26.93 14.98 -1.45
CA LEU A 137 -26.43 13.61 -1.58
C LEU A 137 -25.47 13.26 -0.46
N SER A 138 -25.49 11.99 -0.05
CA SER A 138 -24.46 11.46 0.85
C SER A 138 -23.10 11.42 0.18
N GLY A 139 -22.00 11.37 0.96
CA GLY A 139 -20.64 11.26 0.43
C GLY A 139 -20.45 10.08 -0.52
N GLY A 140 -20.99 8.90 -0.18
CA GLY A 140 -20.94 7.72 -1.04
C GLY A 140 -21.74 7.88 -2.34
N GLN A 141 -22.86 8.62 -2.33
CA GLN A 141 -23.59 8.97 -3.52
C GLN A 141 -22.80 9.95 -4.40
N GLN A 142 -22.20 10.99 -3.80
CA GLN A 142 -21.35 11.94 -4.51
C GLN A 142 -20.16 11.24 -5.18
N GLN A 143 -19.51 10.30 -4.49
CA GLN A 143 -18.39 9.54 -5.04
C GLN A 143 -18.81 8.67 -6.22
N ARG A 144 -19.96 8.00 -6.14
CA ARG A 144 -20.48 7.21 -7.27
C ARG A 144 -20.81 8.08 -8.47
N ILE A 145 -21.28 9.31 -8.26
CA ILE A 145 -21.47 10.27 -9.35
C ILE A 145 -20.13 10.76 -9.92
N ALA A 146 -19.10 10.97 -9.10
CA ALA A 146 -17.76 11.30 -9.58
C ALA A 146 -17.18 10.18 -10.46
N ILE A 147 -17.44 8.92 -10.12
CA ILE A 147 -17.11 7.76 -10.97
C ILE A 147 -17.91 7.81 -12.29
N ALA A 148 -19.21 8.01 -12.23
CA ALA A 148 -20.05 8.12 -13.43
C ALA A 148 -19.59 9.27 -14.35
N ARG A 149 -19.23 10.42 -13.78
CA ARG A 149 -18.66 11.55 -14.52
C ARG A 149 -17.35 11.21 -15.22
N ALA A 150 -16.45 10.49 -14.55
CA ALA A 150 -15.21 10.04 -15.17
C ALA A 150 -15.47 9.08 -16.33
N LEU A 151 -16.43 8.17 -16.19
CA LEU A 151 -16.84 7.21 -17.24
C LEU A 151 -17.53 7.86 -18.43
N ALA A 152 -18.16 9.03 -18.26
CA ALA A 152 -18.89 9.71 -19.34
C ALA A 152 -17.99 10.14 -20.51
N MET A 153 -16.69 10.27 -20.28
CA MET A 153 -15.69 10.53 -21.30
C MET A 153 -15.22 9.29 -22.05
N GLU A 154 -15.76 8.11 -21.72
CA GLU A 154 -15.38 6.81 -22.29
C GLU A 154 -13.86 6.56 -22.23
N PRO A 155 -13.24 6.68 -21.04
CA PRO A 155 -11.79 6.60 -20.91
C PRO A 155 -11.27 5.16 -21.11
N GLU A 156 -10.02 5.04 -21.58
CA GLU A 156 -9.31 3.75 -21.67
C GLU A 156 -8.67 3.37 -20.32
N ILE A 157 -8.41 4.37 -19.46
CA ILE A 157 -7.73 4.24 -18.17
C ILE A 157 -8.51 5.03 -17.11
N ILE A 158 -8.70 4.46 -15.92
CA ILE A 158 -9.27 5.20 -14.78
C ILE A 158 -8.25 5.19 -13.62
N LEU A 159 -7.99 6.38 -13.11
CA LEU A 159 -7.13 6.62 -11.96
C LEU A 159 -8.01 6.93 -10.74
N PHE A 160 -7.85 6.18 -9.66
CA PHE A 160 -8.57 6.39 -8.40
C PHE A 160 -7.59 6.81 -7.31
N ASP A 161 -7.74 8.02 -6.79
CA ASP A 161 -6.91 8.58 -5.73
C ASP A 161 -7.69 8.53 -4.40
N GLU A 162 -7.49 7.46 -3.63
CA GLU A 162 -8.13 7.19 -2.34
C GLU A 162 -9.67 7.41 -2.36
N PRO A 163 -10.41 6.72 -3.23
CA PRO A 163 -11.82 7.02 -3.51
C PRO A 163 -12.76 6.78 -2.33
N THR A 164 -12.32 6.17 -1.25
CA THR A 164 -13.13 5.84 -0.07
C THR A 164 -12.72 6.55 1.21
N SER A 165 -11.56 7.23 1.23
CA SER A 165 -10.98 7.79 2.46
C SER A 165 -11.77 8.94 3.09
N ALA A 166 -12.62 9.63 2.30
CA ALA A 166 -13.51 10.70 2.79
C ALA A 166 -14.93 10.20 3.12
N LEU A 167 -15.16 8.89 3.18
CA LEU A 167 -16.48 8.29 3.37
C LEU A 167 -16.64 7.67 4.78
N ASP A 168 -17.86 7.72 5.28
CA ASP A 168 -18.23 6.91 6.43
C ASP A 168 -18.13 5.41 6.09
N PRO A 169 -17.72 4.55 7.04
CA PRO A 169 -17.54 3.10 6.81
C PRO A 169 -18.75 2.39 6.19
N THR A 170 -19.97 2.87 6.50
CA THR A 170 -21.22 2.32 5.97
C THR A 170 -21.39 2.56 4.47
N MET A 171 -20.77 3.61 3.93
CA MET A 171 -20.89 4.02 2.52
C MET A 171 -19.79 3.43 1.63
N VAL A 172 -18.69 2.97 2.23
CA VAL A 172 -17.51 2.45 1.51
C VAL A 172 -17.88 1.28 0.59
N ASN A 173 -18.66 0.33 1.09
CA ASN A 173 -19.01 -0.88 0.35
C ASN A 173 -19.78 -0.60 -0.93
N GLU A 174 -20.61 0.43 -1.00
CA GLU A 174 -21.36 0.81 -2.19
C GLU A 174 -20.43 1.29 -3.31
N VAL A 175 -19.44 2.13 -2.96
CA VAL A 175 -18.44 2.62 -3.90
C VAL A 175 -17.54 1.48 -4.39
N LEU A 176 -17.06 0.63 -3.47
CA LEU A 176 -16.23 -0.54 -3.81
C LEU A 176 -16.98 -1.52 -4.71
N SER A 177 -18.30 -1.68 -4.54
CA SER A 177 -19.13 -2.52 -5.40
C SER A 177 -19.15 -2.01 -6.86
N VAL A 178 -19.29 -0.70 -7.05
CA VAL A 178 -19.21 -0.08 -8.39
C VAL A 178 -17.83 -0.33 -9.00
N MET A 179 -16.75 -0.12 -8.23
CA MET A 179 -15.39 -0.34 -8.71
C MET A 179 -15.12 -1.81 -9.07
N ARG A 180 -15.64 -2.79 -8.29
CA ARG A 180 -15.57 -4.23 -8.64
C ARG A 180 -16.25 -4.53 -9.97
N ASN A 181 -17.40 -3.92 -10.25
CA ASN A 181 -18.09 -4.10 -11.50
C ASN A 181 -17.31 -3.49 -12.68
N LEU A 182 -16.68 -2.34 -12.48
CA LEU A 182 -15.83 -1.72 -13.49
C LEU A 182 -14.59 -2.57 -13.80
N ALA A 183 -13.95 -3.15 -12.80
CA ALA A 183 -12.80 -4.05 -12.99
C ALA A 183 -13.12 -5.23 -13.92
N LYS A 184 -14.36 -5.72 -13.91
CA LYS A 184 -14.81 -6.83 -14.79
C LYS A 184 -15.00 -6.41 -16.25
N THR A 185 -15.05 -5.12 -16.55
CA THR A 185 -15.24 -4.63 -17.93
C THR A 185 -13.97 -4.65 -18.77
N GLY A 186 -12.80 -4.91 -18.16
CA GLY A 186 -11.51 -4.92 -18.84
C GLY A 186 -10.92 -3.52 -19.04
N ILE A 187 -11.47 -2.48 -18.40
CA ILE A 187 -10.87 -1.16 -18.38
C ILE A 187 -9.60 -1.16 -17.53
N THR A 188 -8.56 -0.44 -17.94
CA THR A 188 -7.33 -0.31 -17.15
C THR A 188 -7.60 0.57 -15.93
N MET A 189 -7.25 0.09 -14.74
CA MET A 189 -7.47 0.82 -13.49
C MET A 189 -6.20 0.90 -12.64
N LEU A 190 -5.89 2.11 -12.16
CA LEU A 190 -4.88 2.31 -11.11
C LEU A 190 -5.58 2.91 -9.89
N ILE A 191 -5.39 2.28 -8.73
CA ILE A 191 -6.18 2.57 -7.53
C ILE A 191 -5.24 2.77 -6.34
N VAL A 192 -5.10 3.99 -5.85
CA VAL A 192 -4.50 4.24 -4.53
C VAL A 192 -5.58 3.96 -3.49
N THR A 193 -5.31 3.02 -2.58
CA THR A 193 -6.31 2.61 -1.57
C THR A 193 -5.68 2.08 -0.30
N HIS A 194 -6.41 2.24 0.81
CA HIS A 194 -6.16 1.60 2.10
C HIS A 194 -7.08 0.39 2.35
N GLU A 195 -7.98 0.08 1.39
CA GLU A 195 -8.91 -1.05 1.48
C GLU A 195 -8.21 -2.36 1.05
N MET A 196 -7.48 -3.00 1.97
CA MET A 196 -6.60 -4.16 1.65
C MET A 196 -7.39 -5.35 1.10
N ARG A 197 -8.60 -5.64 1.66
CA ARG A 197 -9.45 -6.73 1.15
C ARG A 197 -9.88 -6.47 -0.29
N PHE A 198 -10.31 -5.24 -0.57
CA PHE A 198 -10.68 -4.83 -1.92
C PHE A 198 -9.49 -4.94 -2.89
N ALA A 199 -8.32 -4.41 -2.50
CA ALA A 199 -7.11 -4.49 -3.31
C ALA A 199 -6.75 -5.94 -3.67
N ARG A 200 -6.79 -6.86 -2.68
CA ARG A 200 -6.53 -8.28 -2.90
C ARG A 200 -7.53 -8.94 -3.86
N ASP A 201 -8.82 -8.63 -3.70
CA ASP A 201 -9.89 -9.34 -4.41
C ASP A 201 -10.08 -8.85 -5.85
N VAL A 202 -9.69 -7.60 -6.15
CA VAL A 202 -10.01 -6.94 -7.42
C VAL A 202 -8.80 -6.77 -8.31
N SER A 203 -7.60 -6.63 -7.74
CA SER A 203 -6.42 -6.29 -8.51
C SER A 203 -5.81 -7.51 -9.19
N THR A 204 -5.36 -7.32 -10.42
CA THR A 204 -4.51 -8.28 -11.12
C THR A 204 -3.09 -8.23 -10.56
N ARG A 205 -2.63 -7.03 -10.18
CA ARG A 205 -1.29 -6.77 -9.67
C ARG A 205 -1.30 -5.68 -8.61
N ILE A 206 -0.36 -5.75 -7.68
CA ILE A 206 -0.17 -4.77 -6.61
C ILE A 206 1.18 -4.06 -6.82
N PHE A 207 1.20 -2.75 -6.59
CA PHE A 207 2.39 -1.95 -6.36
C PHE A 207 2.44 -1.58 -4.88
N TYR A 208 3.38 -2.16 -4.14
CA TYR A 208 3.69 -1.68 -2.80
C TYR A 208 4.73 -0.57 -2.89
N MET A 209 4.33 0.65 -2.52
CA MET A 209 5.20 1.83 -2.54
C MET A 209 5.71 2.15 -1.14
N ASP A 210 7.02 2.31 -1.03
CA ASP A 210 7.70 2.78 0.17
C ASP A 210 8.90 3.65 -0.21
N GLU A 211 9.25 4.63 0.64
CA GLU A 211 10.40 5.53 0.46
C GLU A 211 10.51 6.18 -0.92
N GLY A 212 9.40 6.42 -1.59
CA GLY A 212 9.35 7.10 -2.90
C GLY A 212 9.68 6.22 -4.10
N VAL A 213 9.64 4.89 -3.95
CA VAL A 213 9.84 3.91 -5.04
C VAL A 213 8.74 2.85 -5.00
N ILE A 214 8.56 2.10 -6.08
CA ILE A 214 7.81 0.84 -6.04
C ILE A 214 8.77 -0.19 -5.43
N TYR A 215 8.60 -0.42 -4.11
CA TYR A 215 9.47 -1.31 -3.35
C TYR A 215 9.25 -2.77 -3.74
N GLU A 216 7.99 -3.18 -3.97
CA GLU A 216 7.64 -4.53 -4.42
C GLU A 216 6.45 -4.49 -5.37
N SER A 217 6.46 -5.34 -6.38
CA SER A 217 5.35 -5.49 -7.34
C SER A 217 5.16 -6.96 -7.68
N GLY A 218 3.92 -7.41 -7.72
CA GLY A 218 3.59 -8.79 -8.05
C GLY A 218 2.09 -9.02 -8.21
N PRO A 219 1.68 -10.23 -8.65
CA PRO A 219 0.28 -10.63 -8.67
C PRO A 219 -0.37 -10.44 -7.29
N ALA A 220 -1.61 -9.93 -7.26
CA ALA A 220 -2.26 -9.58 -6.00
C ALA A 220 -2.28 -10.74 -5.01
N LYS A 221 -2.68 -11.94 -5.46
CA LYS A 221 -2.74 -13.12 -4.61
C LYS A 221 -1.39 -13.46 -3.99
N GLU A 222 -0.34 -13.48 -4.78
CA GLU A 222 1.01 -13.83 -4.33
C GLU A 222 1.55 -12.82 -3.33
N LEU A 223 1.42 -11.52 -3.64
CA LEU A 223 1.94 -10.45 -2.80
C LEU A 223 1.22 -10.38 -1.43
N PHE A 224 -0.09 -10.68 -1.39
CA PHE A 224 -0.83 -10.71 -0.12
C PHE A 224 -0.59 -11.98 0.70
N GLU A 225 -0.37 -13.14 0.06
CA GLU A 225 -0.15 -14.41 0.75
C GLU A 225 1.31 -14.63 1.14
N ASN A 226 2.25 -14.31 0.23
CA ASN A 226 3.69 -14.57 0.39
C ASN A 226 4.53 -13.39 -0.13
N PRO A 227 4.48 -12.22 0.53
CA PRO A 227 5.31 -11.09 0.13
C PRO A 227 6.80 -11.45 0.24
N ALA A 228 7.57 -11.14 -0.82
CA ALA A 228 8.99 -11.50 -0.89
C ALA A 228 9.86 -10.58 0.00
N ARG A 229 9.41 -9.34 0.22
CA ARG A 229 10.22 -8.33 0.89
C ARG A 229 9.73 -8.02 2.32
N PRO A 230 10.65 -7.81 3.29
CA PRO A 230 10.30 -7.63 4.70
C PRO A 230 9.33 -6.48 4.97
N LYS A 231 9.54 -5.30 4.37
CA LYS A 231 8.67 -4.14 4.57
C LYS A 231 7.25 -4.38 4.05
N THR A 232 7.10 -5.06 2.91
CA THR A 232 5.78 -5.45 2.39
C THR A 232 5.07 -6.40 3.34
N LYS A 233 5.80 -7.39 3.86
CA LYS A 233 5.29 -8.35 4.84
C LYS A 233 4.81 -7.65 6.11
N ALA A 234 5.62 -6.74 6.65
CA ALA A 234 5.28 -5.97 7.84
C ALA A 234 4.02 -5.12 7.62
N PHE A 235 3.97 -4.37 6.50
CA PHE A 235 2.82 -3.54 6.16
C PHE A 235 1.51 -4.34 6.00
N LEU A 236 1.55 -5.46 5.27
CA LEU A 236 0.35 -6.27 5.02
C LEU A 236 -0.16 -7.01 6.26
N ARG A 237 0.72 -7.35 7.17
CA ARG A 237 0.38 -7.95 8.46
C ARG A 237 -0.02 -6.94 9.51
N ARG A 238 0.08 -5.64 9.22
CA ARG A 238 -0.05 -4.54 10.19
C ARG A 238 0.84 -4.78 11.41
N ILE A 239 2.09 -5.14 11.15
CA ILE A 239 3.10 -5.36 12.17
C ILE A 239 3.91 -4.08 12.30
N ASP A 240 3.87 -3.46 13.46
CA ASP A 240 4.84 -2.44 13.82
C ASP A 240 6.19 -3.09 14.11
N MET A 241 7.27 -2.47 13.66
CA MET A 241 8.62 -3.03 13.74
C MET A 241 9.54 -2.13 14.57
N LEU A 242 10.29 -2.75 15.47
CA LEU A 242 11.41 -2.13 16.17
C LEU A 242 12.71 -2.85 15.77
N ASN A 243 13.68 -2.10 15.25
CA ASN A 243 14.90 -2.67 14.68
C ASN A 243 16.12 -2.27 15.49
N PHE A 244 17.02 -3.23 15.71
CA PHE A 244 18.30 -3.05 16.38
C PHE A 244 19.44 -3.64 15.56
N ASN A 245 20.58 -2.93 15.54
CA ASN A 245 21.86 -3.50 15.18
C ASN A 245 22.68 -3.57 16.47
N LEU A 246 22.87 -4.78 16.99
CA LEU A 246 23.48 -5.01 18.30
C LEU A 246 24.87 -5.59 18.14
N ASN A 247 25.83 -5.05 18.92
CA ASN A 247 27.18 -5.57 19.01
C ASN A 247 27.45 -5.95 20.47
N LYS A 248 28.03 -7.14 20.69
CA LYS A 248 28.35 -7.66 22.01
C LYS A 248 29.24 -6.71 22.83
N ALA A 249 30.12 -5.96 22.17
CA ALA A 249 31.12 -5.14 22.84
C ALA A 249 30.55 -3.91 23.56
N ASP A 250 29.43 -3.38 23.07
CA ASP A 250 28.77 -2.17 23.56
C ASP A 250 27.30 -2.39 23.92
N PHE A 251 26.86 -3.66 24.05
CA PHE A 251 25.48 -4.00 24.37
C PHE A 251 25.13 -3.59 25.82
N ASP A 252 24.24 -2.60 25.93
CA ASP A 252 23.63 -2.18 27.19
C ASP A 252 22.21 -2.78 27.31
N LEU A 253 22.12 -3.79 28.19
CA LEU A 253 20.85 -4.50 28.43
C LEU A 253 19.75 -3.58 28.96
N TYR A 254 20.09 -2.61 29.84
CA TYR A 254 19.07 -1.72 30.42
C TYR A 254 18.52 -0.75 29.37
N HIS A 255 19.39 -0.17 28.55
CA HIS A 255 18.98 0.69 27.46
C HIS A 255 18.13 -0.07 26.43
N PHE A 256 18.55 -1.27 26.04
CA PHE A 256 17.80 -2.16 25.15
C PHE A 256 16.41 -2.49 25.72
N GLN A 257 16.33 -2.91 26.99
CA GLN A 257 15.05 -3.19 27.66
C GLN A 257 14.13 -1.97 27.71
N SER A 258 14.67 -0.77 27.95
CA SER A 258 13.88 0.47 27.97
C SER A 258 13.22 0.74 26.61
N GLN A 259 13.97 0.60 25.51
CA GLN A 259 13.42 0.80 24.15
C GLN A 259 12.36 -0.25 23.80
N VAL A 260 12.60 -1.51 24.17
CA VAL A 260 11.60 -2.59 23.96
C VAL A 260 10.35 -2.34 24.80
N THR A 261 10.49 -1.82 26.05
CA THR A 261 9.32 -1.47 26.87
C THR A 261 8.48 -0.40 26.23
N GLU A 262 9.10 0.72 25.89
CA GLU A 262 8.41 1.85 25.26
C GLU A 262 7.66 1.41 24.00
N PHE A 263 8.31 0.59 23.17
CA PHE A 263 7.69 0.02 21.99
C PHE A 263 6.51 -0.90 22.32
N ALA A 264 6.67 -1.84 23.25
CA ALA A 264 5.64 -2.81 23.64
C ALA A 264 4.42 -2.12 24.28
N GLU A 265 4.64 -1.10 25.13
CA GLU A 265 3.58 -0.29 25.73
C GLU A 265 2.81 0.52 24.67
N LYS A 266 3.53 1.13 23.73
CA LYS A 266 2.92 1.83 22.57
C LYS A 266 2.04 0.89 21.75
N GLN A 267 2.42 -0.37 21.64
CA GLN A 267 1.64 -1.42 20.96
C GLN A 267 0.52 -2.02 21.85
N MET A 268 0.29 -1.47 23.04
CA MET A 268 -0.72 -1.92 23.99
C MET A 268 -0.60 -3.42 24.36
N LEU A 269 0.61 -3.94 24.50
CA LEU A 269 0.82 -5.25 25.09
C LEU A 269 0.52 -5.23 26.58
N ASP A 270 -0.09 -6.31 27.08
CA ASP A 270 -0.31 -6.44 28.51
C ASP A 270 0.98 -6.78 29.29
N SER A 271 0.97 -6.59 30.61
CA SER A 271 2.14 -6.83 31.47
C SER A 271 2.67 -8.26 31.40
N LYS A 272 1.84 -9.25 31.08
CA LYS A 272 2.22 -10.65 30.94
C LYS A 272 2.95 -10.90 29.63
N GLN A 273 2.48 -10.28 28.54
CA GLN A 273 3.11 -10.32 27.21
C GLN A 273 4.47 -9.62 27.25
N ILE A 274 4.55 -8.43 27.87
CA ILE A 274 5.83 -7.69 28.05
C ILE A 274 6.85 -8.53 28.83
N LYS A 275 6.45 -9.14 29.95
CA LYS A 275 7.32 -10.02 30.73
C LYS A 275 7.76 -11.26 29.95
N ALA A 276 6.88 -11.82 29.12
CA ALA A 276 7.24 -12.95 28.26
C ALA A 276 8.26 -12.57 27.20
N LEU A 277 8.06 -11.42 26.56
CA LEU A 277 8.98 -10.85 25.57
C LEU A 277 10.37 -10.60 26.18
N TYR A 278 10.42 -9.96 27.35
CA TYR A 278 11.69 -9.75 28.06
C TYR A 278 12.42 -11.04 28.40
N SER A 279 11.72 -12.00 28.98
CA SER A 279 12.32 -13.28 29.36
C SER A 279 12.95 -13.98 28.16
N VAL A 280 12.32 -13.89 26.98
CA VAL A 280 12.87 -14.50 25.76
C VAL A 280 14.03 -13.68 25.22
N LEU A 281 13.94 -12.36 25.16
CA LEU A 281 15.02 -11.50 24.65
C LEU A 281 16.27 -11.55 25.52
N GLU A 282 16.12 -11.57 26.84
CA GLU A 282 17.24 -11.68 27.78
C GLU A 282 17.99 -13.00 27.60
N GLU A 283 17.26 -14.13 27.57
CA GLU A 283 17.86 -15.45 27.35
C GLU A 283 18.52 -15.55 25.98
N LEU A 284 17.86 -15.05 24.94
CA LEU A 284 18.43 -15.02 23.59
C LEU A 284 19.74 -14.24 23.54
N MET A 285 19.74 -13.00 24.02
CA MET A 285 20.92 -12.14 23.92
C MET A 285 22.08 -12.65 24.77
N ILE A 286 21.83 -12.94 26.05
CA ILE A 286 22.90 -13.23 27.03
C ILE A 286 23.40 -14.67 26.89
N ASN A 287 22.50 -15.64 26.80
CA ASN A 287 22.83 -17.05 26.93
C ASN A 287 22.89 -17.84 25.62
N VAL A 288 22.34 -17.30 24.53
CA VAL A 288 22.29 -17.99 23.23
C VAL A 288 23.14 -17.29 22.19
N ILE A 289 22.92 -15.99 21.97
CA ILE A 289 23.51 -15.27 20.83
C ILE A 289 24.90 -14.76 21.15
N PHE A 290 25.04 -13.89 22.13
CA PHE A 290 26.32 -13.24 22.43
C PHE A 290 27.46 -14.15 22.96
N PRO A 291 27.27 -15.39 23.48
CA PRO A 291 28.36 -16.30 23.67
C PRO A 291 29.18 -16.57 22.39
N GLU A 292 28.52 -16.71 21.25
CA GLU A 292 29.12 -17.17 19.99
C GLU A 292 29.11 -16.11 18.86
N ILE A 293 28.16 -15.18 18.90
CA ILE A 293 27.93 -14.22 17.83
C ILE A 293 28.21 -12.81 18.34
N ARG A 294 29.01 -12.03 17.58
CA ARG A 294 29.41 -10.68 18.00
C ARG A 294 28.46 -9.59 17.56
N GLU A 295 27.90 -9.73 16.38
CA GLU A 295 27.05 -8.71 15.75
C GLU A 295 25.78 -9.36 15.20
N ILE A 296 24.64 -8.76 15.50
CA ILE A 296 23.33 -9.20 15.01
C ILE A 296 22.47 -8.02 14.60
N SER A 297 21.60 -8.25 13.62
CA SER A 297 20.40 -7.46 13.39
C SER A 297 19.22 -8.16 14.05
N LEU A 298 18.49 -7.45 14.90
CA LEU A 298 17.26 -7.93 15.55
C LEU A 298 16.09 -7.06 15.13
N GLU A 299 15.05 -7.69 14.63
CA GLU A 299 13.76 -7.05 14.34
C GLU A 299 12.71 -7.62 15.29
N ILE A 300 11.98 -6.74 15.97
CA ILE A 300 10.86 -7.09 16.85
C ILE A 300 9.58 -6.58 16.18
N GLY A 301 8.74 -7.49 15.70
CA GLY A 301 7.47 -7.18 15.07
C GLY A 301 6.30 -7.49 16.00
N ILE A 302 5.34 -6.56 16.17
CA ILE A 302 4.11 -6.78 16.94
C ILE A 302 2.92 -6.53 16.04
N SER A 303 2.05 -7.53 15.89
CA SER A 303 0.82 -7.41 15.12
C SER A 303 -0.21 -6.56 15.87
N GLU A 304 -0.73 -5.51 15.23
CA GLU A 304 -1.78 -4.68 15.81
C GLU A 304 -3.07 -5.46 16.14
N GLU A 305 -3.41 -6.42 15.29
CA GLU A 305 -4.68 -7.16 15.37
C GLU A 305 -4.62 -8.33 16.36
N THR A 306 -3.55 -9.13 16.30
CA THR A 306 -3.44 -10.38 17.10
C THR A 306 -2.57 -10.22 18.34
N LYS A 307 -1.82 -9.11 18.46
CA LYS A 307 -0.79 -8.88 19.48
C LYS A 307 0.29 -9.98 19.53
N MET A 308 0.41 -10.76 18.46
CA MET A 308 1.52 -11.71 18.30
C MET A 308 2.82 -10.96 18.09
N THR A 309 3.85 -11.40 18.77
CA THR A 309 5.20 -10.84 18.65
C THR A 309 6.08 -11.80 17.85
N GLU A 310 6.72 -11.31 16.78
CA GLU A 310 7.70 -12.04 15.98
C GLU A 310 9.07 -11.41 16.17
N LEU A 311 10.05 -12.21 16.56
CA LEU A 311 11.45 -11.82 16.69
C LEU A 311 12.20 -12.42 15.50
N THR A 312 12.88 -11.59 14.71
CA THR A 312 13.73 -12.01 13.60
C THR A 312 15.16 -11.59 13.89
N LEU A 313 16.06 -12.56 14.04
CA LEU A 313 17.48 -12.34 14.23
C LEU A 313 18.24 -12.71 12.97
N GLN A 314 19.21 -11.89 12.57
CA GLN A 314 20.10 -12.17 11.44
C GLN A 314 21.55 -11.91 11.82
N TRP A 315 22.46 -12.79 11.40
CA TRP A 315 23.89 -12.66 11.64
C TRP A 315 24.71 -13.35 10.55
N GLN A 316 26.00 -13.04 10.49
CA GLN A 316 26.97 -13.74 9.63
C GLN A 316 27.75 -14.77 10.45
N GLY A 317 27.95 -15.97 9.91
CA GLY A 317 28.71 -17.03 10.57
C GLY A 317 28.39 -18.43 10.05
N ASN A 318 28.80 -19.44 10.79
CA ASN A 318 28.49 -20.83 10.48
C ASN A 318 26.97 -21.06 10.48
N ALA A 319 26.53 -21.95 9.58
CA ALA A 319 25.13 -22.30 9.41
C ALA A 319 24.65 -23.26 10.51
N GLU A 320 24.80 -22.87 11.77
CA GLU A 320 24.38 -23.63 12.95
C GLU A 320 23.27 -22.86 13.67
N ASN A 321 22.25 -23.61 14.11
CA ASN A 321 21.18 -23.03 14.91
C ASN A 321 21.66 -22.77 16.34
N PRO A 322 21.72 -21.52 16.79
CA PRO A 322 22.21 -21.20 18.14
C PRO A 322 21.38 -21.86 19.27
N LEU A 323 20.13 -22.20 18.97
CA LEU A 323 19.26 -22.93 19.90
C LEU A 323 19.64 -24.42 20.06
N ASP A 324 20.55 -24.97 19.28
CA ASP A 324 20.99 -26.37 19.36
C ASP A 324 22.39 -26.53 20.04
N SER A 325 22.96 -25.44 20.58
CA SER A 325 24.24 -25.45 21.28
C SER A 325 24.19 -26.29 22.58
N ASP A 326 25.19 -27.16 22.83
CA ASP A 326 25.24 -28.06 23.96
C ASP A 326 25.72 -27.43 25.28
N SER A 327 25.77 -26.10 25.36
CA SER A 327 26.19 -25.42 26.60
C SER A 327 25.11 -25.54 27.68
N PRO A 328 25.49 -25.73 29.00
CA PRO A 328 24.52 -25.82 30.10
C PRO A 328 23.61 -24.57 30.22
N ALA A 329 24.17 -23.38 30.00
CA ALA A 329 23.40 -22.14 29.98
C ALA A 329 22.44 -22.08 28.79
N GLY A 330 22.85 -22.57 27.63
CA GLY A 330 22.03 -22.69 26.45
C GLY A 330 20.85 -23.69 26.61
N GLU A 331 21.02 -24.75 27.41
CA GLU A 331 19.92 -25.69 27.65
C GLU A 331 18.76 -25.07 28.43
N LEU A 332 19.04 -24.30 29.48
CA LEU A 332 18.02 -23.59 30.24
C LEU A 332 17.33 -22.51 29.38
N ALA A 333 18.12 -21.72 28.64
CA ALA A 333 17.61 -20.71 27.72
C ALA A 333 16.67 -21.32 26.69
N ARG A 334 17.04 -22.43 26.07
CA ARG A 334 16.20 -23.17 25.13
C ARG A 334 14.87 -23.62 25.76
N MET A 335 14.91 -24.12 26.99
CA MET A 335 13.68 -24.52 27.69
C MET A 335 12.74 -23.31 27.91
N ILE A 336 13.30 -22.15 28.31
CA ILE A 336 12.53 -20.93 28.53
C ILE A 336 11.93 -20.43 27.20
N ILE A 337 12.75 -20.37 26.14
CA ILE A 337 12.33 -19.94 24.82
C ILE A 337 11.22 -20.85 24.27
N LYS A 338 11.45 -22.18 24.29
CA LYS A 338 10.44 -23.16 23.83
C LYS A 338 9.13 -23.11 24.61
N LYS A 339 9.19 -22.82 25.91
CA LYS A 339 7.97 -22.69 26.74
C LYS A 339 7.18 -21.42 26.44
N ARG A 340 7.84 -20.36 25.99
CA ARG A 340 7.26 -19.04 25.74
C ARG A 340 6.92 -18.80 24.27
N SER A 341 7.59 -19.48 23.34
CA SER A 341 7.35 -19.36 21.91
C SER A 341 6.26 -20.33 21.41
N ARG A 342 5.57 -19.93 20.37
CA ARG A 342 4.65 -20.77 19.58
C ARG A 342 5.42 -21.53 18.52
N THR A 343 6.33 -20.84 17.83
CA THR A 343 7.17 -21.42 16.78
C THR A 343 8.59 -20.87 16.86
N THR A 344 9.55 -21.70 16.44
CA THR A 344 10.94 -21.32 16.22
C THR A 344 11.40 -21.90 14.89
N GLU A 345 11.92 -21.06 13.99
CA GLU A 345 12.42 -21.47 12.68
C GLU A 345 13.82 -20.95 12.46
N PHE A 346 14.76 -21.82 12.11
CA PHE A 346 16.11 -21.46 11.68
C PHE A 346 16.28 -21.67 10.18
N LYS A 347 16.94 -20.71 9.51
CA LYS A 347 17.24 -20.76 8.07
C LYS A 347 18.68 -20.31 7.83
N ALA A 348 19.49 -21.16 7.21
CA ALA A 348 20.73 -20.75 6.58
C ALA A 348 20.42 -20.08 5.24
N LEU A 349 20.88 -18.85 5.07
CA LEU A 349 20.70 -18.05 3.85
C LEU A 349 21.98 -18.10 3.01
N ALA A 350 21.96 -17.47 1.81
CA ALA A 350 23.14 -17.30 0.98
C ALA A 350 24.22 -16.42 1.67
N ASP A 351 25.47 -16.53 1.23
CA ASP A 351 26.60 -15.70 1.66
C ASP A 351 26.91 -15.76 3.17
N ASN A 352 26.82 -16.95 3.78
CA ASN A 352 27.02 -17.19 5.22
C ASN A 352 26.12 -16.35 6.15
N ASN A 353 24.98 -15.91 5.66
CA ASN A 353 23.96 -15.26 6.48
C ASN A 353 23.04 -16.32 7.09
N ASN A 354 22.67 -16.09 8.35
CA ASN A 354 21.74 -16.95 9.08
C ASN A 354 20.55 -16.15 9.59
N GLN A 355 19.41 -16.80 9.73
CA GLN A 355 18.19 -16.20 10.25
C GLN A 355 17.51 -17.14 11.25
N LEU A 356 17.14 -16.59 12.40
CA LEU A 356 16.32 -17.24 13.42
C LEU A 356 15.03 -16.43 13.61
N ILE A 357 13.87 -17.09 13.47
CA ILE A 357 12.54 -16.48 13.65
C ILE A 357 11.88 -17.16 14.85
N ILE A 358 11.40 -16.36 15.81
CA ILE A 358 10.69 -16.82 17.01
C ILE A 358 9.36 -16.08 17.09
N THR A 359 8.25 -16.81 17.18
CA THR A 359 6.92 -16.23 17.40
C THR A 359 6.46 -16.50 18.83
N LEU A 360 6.05 -15.44 19.53
CA LEU A 360 5.54 -15.48 20.90
C LEU A 360 4.03 -15.37 20.99
#